data_e1a49a65b7b4145fe4b5d9e04117b34e
#
_entry.id   e1a49a65b7b4145fe4b5d9e04117b34e
#
_cell.length_a   1.000
_cell.length_b   1.000
_cell.length_c   1.000
_cell.angle_alpha   90.00
_cell.angle_beta   90.00
_cell.angle_gamma   90.00
#
_symmetry.space_group_name_H-M   'P 1'
#
loop_
_entity.id
_entity.type
_entity.pdbx_description
1 polymer ?
#
loop_
_entity_poly.entity_id
_entity_poly.type
_entity_poly.pdbx_seq_one_letter_code
_entity_poly.pdbx_strand_id
1 'polypeptide(L)'
;MTSKERVQTAFAHKQPDKVPVDFGGMSCSMINAVVLNELRNYYGLEYRPPKINDMSTMTAYVEPDLEECLGCDIQQLYNYGDTYGHINTDWKEWRYHGITVLIPGNASVTDDGQGGYYVYPEGDISCAPSGHMPANGYYFDNLTRSPEFDEDHAEPADNVEDYMLVTDDQIAYHKKVLENVKGDMRAIQVAPGYFGLGDANNIPGPNLKNPKGIRSIEEWYTAPLLYPEYVEEVF
;
A
#
# COMPACT_ATOMS: atom_id res chain seq x y z
N MET A 1 6.36 -21.40 -23.02
CA MET A 1 5.10 -20.83 -22.47
C MET A 1 5.16 -19.33 -22.52
N THR A 2 4.04 -18.66 -22.79
CA THR A 2 3.90 -17.23 -22.51
C THR A 2 3.85 -17.00 -21.00
N SER A 3 4.09 -15.77 -20.53
CA SER A 3 4.00 -15.43 -19.12
C SER A 3 2.63 -15.77 -18.52
N LYS A 4 1.54 -15.45 -19.25
CA LYS A 4 0.18 -15.79 -18.83
C LYS A 4 -0.05 -17.30 -18.70
N GLU A 5 0.38 -18.09 -19.69
CA GLU A 5 0.28 -19.56 -19.63
C GLU A 5 1.10 -20.13 -18.48
N ARG A 6 2.27 -19.56 -18.19
CA ARG A 6 3.14 -19.97 -17.09
C ARG A 6 2.45 -19.79 -15.74
N VAL A 7 1.88 -18.60 -15.49
CA VAL A 7 1.14 -18.29 -14.27
C VAL A 7 -0.09 -19.19 -14.14
N GLN A 8 -0.88 -19.36 -15.21
CA GLN A 8 -2.05 -20.25 -15.21
C GLN A 8 -1.68 -21.72 -14.95
N THR A 9 -0.54 -22.18 -15.47
CA THR A 9 -0.03 -23.54 -15.25
C THR A 9 0.33 -23.74 -13.78
N ALA A 10 0.99 -22.74 -13.15
CA ALA A 10 1.31 -22.78 -11.73
C ALA A 10 0.05 -22.79 -10.84
N PHE A 11 -0.96 -21.96 -11.14
CA PHE A 11 -2.24 -21.96 -10.44
C PHE A 11 -3.03 -23.27 -10.60
N ALA A 12 -2.86 -23.95 -11.73
CA ALA A 12 -3.43 -25.28 -11.94
C ALA A 12 -2.64 -26.40 -11.22
N HIS A 13 -1.69 -26.06 -10.34
CA HIS A 13 -0.80 -26.99 -9.63
C HIS A 13 0.00 -27.92 -10.58
N LYS A 14 0.35 -27.40 -11.76
CA LYS A 14 1.20 -28.09 -12.73
C LYS A 14 2.54 -27.39 -12.81
N GLN A 15 3.58 -28.14 -13.20
CA GLN A 15 4.91 -27.58 -13.37
C GLN A 15 4.99 -26.76 -14.66
N PRO A 16 5.25 -25.43 -14.60
CA PRO A 16 5.52 -24.61 -15.76
C PRO A 16 6.96 -24.84 -16.30
N ASP A 17 7.29 -24.22 -17.43
CA ASP A 17 8.65 -24.26 -18.03
C ASP A 17 9.71 -23.61 -17.12
N LYS A 18 9.36 -22.61 -16.35
CA LYS A 18 10.14 -22.00 -15.25
C LYS A 18 9.20 -21.48 -14.17
N VAL A 19 9.74 -21.14 -12.99
CA VAL A 19 8.97 -20.48 -11.92
C VAL A 19 8.50 -19.12 -12.44
N PRO A 20 7.19 -18.79 -12.29
CA PRO A 20 6.70 -17.44 -12.57
C PRO A 20 7.40 -16.39 -11.69
N VAL A 21 7.76 -15.28 -12.29
CA VAL A 21 8.42 -14.16 -11.60
C VAL A 21 7.45 -13.01 -11.41
N ASP A 22 7.35 -12.54 -10.18
CA ASP A 22 6.57 -11.37 -9.80
C ASP A 22 7.44 -10.36 -9.03
N PHE A 23 7.61 -9.18 -9.63
CA PHE A 23 8.12 -7.99 -8.96
C PHE A 23 7.17 -6.84 -9.26
N GLY A 24 6.40 -6.45 -8.26
CA GLY A 24 5.46 -5.33 -8.37
C GLY A 24 4.05 -5.70 -8.80
N GLY A 25 3.71 -6.99 -8.95
CA GLY A 25 2.34 -7.41 -9.28
C GLY A 25 1.31 -7.04 -8.20
N MET A 26 1.74 -7.02 -6.94
CA MET A 26 0.96 -6.50 -5.81
C MET A 26 1.88 -5.86 -4.76
N SER A 27 1.29 -5.19 -3.76
CA SER A 27 2.05 -4.49 -2.71
C SER A 27 3.10 -5.36 -2.00
N CYS A 28 2.82 -6.65 -1.79
CA CYS A 28 3.74 -7.59 -1.14
C CYS A 28 4.95 -8.00 -2.01
N SER A 29 4.89 -7.81 -3.33
CA SER A 29 5.99 -8.12 -4.27
C SER A 29 6.69 -6.87 -4.79
N MET A 30 6.28 -5.68 -4.34
CA MET A 30 6.92 -4.42 -4.70
C MET A 30 8.27 -4.23 -4.04
N ILE A 31 9.04 -3.33 -4.61
CA ILE A 31 10.43 -3.04 -4.22
C ILE A 31 10.47 -1.66 -3.58
N ASN A 32 11.23 -1.51 -2.47
CA ASN A 32 11.50 -0.20 -1.88
C ASN A 32 12.18 0.72 -2.91
N ALA A 33 11.82 1.98 -2.90
CA ALA A 33 12.26 2.96 -3.91
C ALA A 33 13.78 3.09 -4.04
N VAL A 34 14.54 2.97 -2.93
CA VAL A 34 16.01 3.01 -2.96
C VAL A 34 16.56 1.81 -3.74
N VAL A 35 16.07 0.61 -3.43
CA VAL A 35 16.50 -0.63 -4.11
C VAL A 35 16.10 -0.60 -5.59
N LEU A 36 14.91 -0.09 -5.88
CA LEU A 36 14.44 0.05 -7.27
C LEU A 36 15.34 1.00 -8.07
N ASN A 37 15.75 2.13 -7.49
CA ASN A 37 16.69 3.04 -8.10
C ASN A 37 18.06 2.37 -8.37
N GLU A 38 18.57 1.58 -7.42
CA GLU A 38 19.82 0.83 -7.59
C GLU A 38 19.72 -0.25 -8.67
N LEU A 39 18.57 -0.94 -8.78
CA LEU A 39 18.33 -1.91 -9.85
C LEU A 39 18.33 -1.25 -11.23
N ARG A 40 17.70 -0.07 -11.37
CA ARG A 40 17.76 0.70 -12.62
C ARG A 40 19.19 1.06 -13.00
N ASN A 41 20.00 1.51 -12.05
CA ASN A 41 21.43 1.79 -12.26
C ASN A 41 22.20 0.53 -12.66
N TYR A 42 21.96 -0.60 -11.98
CA TYR A 42 22.62 -1.88 -12.28
C TYR A 42 22.35 -2.37 -13.70
N TYR A 43 21.11 -2.23 -14.18
CA TYR A 43 20.74 -2.61 -15.55
C TYR A 43 21.06 -1.53 -16.60
N GLY A 44 21.66 -0.41 -16.21
CA GLY A 44 22.00 0.69 -17.12
C GLY A 44 20.79 1.38 -17.75
N LEU A 45 19.66 1.36 -17.07
CA LEU A 45 18.42 2.00 -17.51
C LEU A 45 18.48 3.51 -17.26
N GLU A 46 17.73 4.27 -18.05
CA GLU A 46 17.58 5.71 -17.87
C GLU A 46 17.11 6.04 -16.44
N TYR A 47 17.73 7.06 -15.82
CA TYR A 47 17.27 7.54 -14.51
C TYR A 47 15.85 8.08 -14.60
N ARG A 48 15.00 7.61 -13.72
CA ARG A 48 13.66 8.14 -13.48
C ARG A 48 13.38 8.11 -11.99
N PRO A 49 12.86 9.23 -11.41
CA PRO A 49 12.47 9.20 -10.00
C PRO A 49 11.44 8.11 -9.75
N PRO A 50 11.69 7.16 -8.81
CA PRO A 50 10.72 6.14 -8.47
C PRO A 50 9.39 6.74 -8.01
N LYS A 51 8.26 6.25 -8.56
CA LYS A 51 6.91 6.64 -8.12
C LYS A 51 6.49 5.75 -6.97
N ILE A 52 6.25 6.36 -5.82
CA ILE A 52 5.82 5.63 -4.62
C ILE A 52 4.39 5.12 -4.81
N ASN A 53 4.20 3.82 -4.76
CA ASN A 53 2.88 3.21 -4.80
C ASN A 53 2.18 3.26 -3.44
N ASP A 54 2.96 3.02 -2.37
CA ASP A 54 2.47 3.03 -1.00
C ASP A 54 3.49 3.73 -0.09
N MET A 55 3.03 4.79 0.57
CA MET A 55 3.86 5.59 1.46
C MET A 55 4.26 4.84 2.73
N SER A 56 3.44 3.91 3.23
CA SER A 56 3.76 3.19 4.48
C SER A 56 5.03 2.36 4.34
N THR A 57 5.17 1.66 3.23
CA THR A 57 6.30 0.77 2.94
C THR A 57 7.38 1.41 2.08
N MET A 58 7.14 2.63 1.57
CA MET A 58 8.01 3.31 0.60
C MET A 58 8.35 2.43 -0.62
N THR A 59 7.41 1.57 -1.01
CA THR A 59 7.52 0.75 -2.21
C THR A 59 7.09 1.55 -3.44
N ALA A 60 7.76 1.29 -4.55
CA ALA A 60 7.54 2.03 -5.78
C ALA A 60 7.09 1.13 -6.93
N TYR A 61 6.42 1.73 -7.90
CA TYR A 61 6.04 1.06 -9.14
C TYR A 61 7.27 0.59 -9.91
N VAL A 62 7.27 -0.67 -10.30
CA VAL A 62 8.28 -1.23 -11.20
C VAL A 62 7.86 -0.89 -12.63
N GLU A 63 8.66 -0.06 -13.31
CA GLU A 63 8.34 0.38 -14.68
C GLU A 63 8.62 -0.71 -15.72
N PRO A 64 7.95 -0.71 -16.88
CA PRO A 64 8.00 -1.79 -17.86
C PRO A 64 9.40 -2.18 -18.33
N ASP A 65 10.32 -1.20 -18.47
CA ASP A 65 11.71 -1.45 -18.87
C ASP A 65 12.50 -2.25 -17.82
N LEU A 66 12.25 -1.99 -16.53
CA LEU A 66 12.84 -2.76 -15.45
C LEU A 66 12.14 -4.12 -15.28
N GLU A 67 10.80 -4.17 -15.42
CA GLU A 67 10.07 -5.45 -15.42
C GLU A 67 10.59 -6.41 -16.47
N GLU A 68 10.94 -5.90 -17.67
CA GLU A 68 11.54 -6.70 -18.74
C GLU A 68 12.93 -7.24 -18.33
N CYS A 69 13.79 -6.40 -17.75
CA CYS A 69 15.10 -6.82 -17.24
C CYS A 69 14.99 -7.87 -16.14
N LEU A 70 13.99 -7.77 -15.28
CA LEU A 70 13.71 -8.72 -14.19
C LEU A 70 13.02 -9.99 -14.67
N GLY A 71 12.50 -10.00 -15.90
CA GLY A 71 11.79 -11.14 -16.49
C GLY A 71 10.43 -11.40 -15.84
N CYS A 72 9.72 -10.35 -15.44
CA CYS A 72 8.41 -10.42 -14.78
C CYS A 72 7.36 -11.10 -15.67
N ASP A 73 6.62 -12.01 -15.09
CA ASP A 73 5.50 -12.72 -15.72
C ASP A 73 4.13 -12.11 -15.36
N ILE A 74 4.11 -11.17 -14.42
CA ILE A 74 2.92 -10.51 -13.90
C ILE A 74 3.01 -9.01 -14.19
N GLN A 75 1.91 -8.45 -14.68
CA GLN A 75 1.71 -7.02 -14.87
C GLN A 75 0.84 -6.48 -13.75
N GLN A 76 1.33 -5.48 -13.05
CA GLN A 76 0.58 -4.78 -12.03
C GLN A 76 -0.47 -3.85 -12.63
N LEU A 77 -1.63 -3.78 -11.97
CA LEU A 77 -2.52 -2.63 -12.07
C LEU A 77 -2.23 -1.67 -10.91
N TYR A 78 -1.95 -0.43 -11.24
CA TYR A 78 -1.64 0.58 -10.24
C TYR A 78 -2.83 0.85 -9.33
N ASN A 79 -2.57 0.95 -8.03
CA ASN A 79 -3.61 1.22 -7.04
C ASN A 79 -4.14 2.66 -7.18
N TYR A 80 -5.43 2.84 -6.88
CA TYR A 80 -6.07 4.15 -6.85
C TYR A 80 -5.49 5.05 -5.75
N GLY A 81 -5.22 4.47 -4.58
CA GLY A 81 -4.64 5.16 -3.44
C GLY A 81 -3.70 4.27 -2.64
N ASP A 82 -3.08 4.83 -1.63
CA ASP A 82 -2.16 4.17 -0.70
C ASP A 82 -2.79 3.93 0.69
N THR A 83 -2.00 3.34 1.60
CA THR A 83 -2.39 3.01 2.97
C THR A 83 -2.91 4.21 3.77
N TYR A 84 -2.44 5.43 3.49
CA TYR A 84 -2.86 6.66 4.19
C TYR A 84 -4.03 7.39 3.50
N GLY A 85 -4.61 6.82 2.44
CA GLY A 85 -5.69 7.43 1.68
C GLY A 85 -5.23 8.50 0.70
N HIS A 86 -3.94 8.58 0.39
CA HIS A 86 -3.47 9.45 -0.67
C HIS A 86 -3.86 8.88 -2.03
N ILE A 87 -4.30 9.76 -2.95
CA ILE A 87 -4.66 9.35 -4.30
C ILE A 87 -3.42 9.36 -5.19
N ASN A 88 -3.14 8.25 -5.86
CA ASN A 88 -1.95 8.04 -6.68
C ASN A 88 -2.01 8.83 -8.02
N THR A 89 -2.16 10.15 -7.91
CA THR A 89 -2.19 11.12 -9.01
C THR A 89 -1.39 12.37 -8.66
N ASP A 90 -1.23 13.28 -9.63
CA ASP A 90 -0.66 14.62 -9.43
C ASP A 90 0.69 14.63 -8.69
N TRP A 91 1.55 13.71 -9.10
CA TRP A 91 2.82 13.40 -8.47
C TRP A 91 3.68 14.63 -8.20
N LYS A 92 4.30 14.68 -7.00
CA LYS A 92 5.28 15.68 -6.61
C LYS A 92 6.58 15.07 -6.12
N GLU A 93 7.68 15.80 -6.31
CA GLU A 93 9.00 15.38 -5.86
C GLU A 93 9.14 15.45 -4.33
N TRP A 94 9.80 14.45 -3.77
CA TRP A 94 10.23 14.42 -2.38
C TRP A 94 11.61 13.79 -2.28
N ARG A 95 12.41 14.23 -1.28
CA ARG A 95 13.75 13.69 -1.03
C ARG A 95 13.68 12.55 -0.04
N TYR A 96 14.19 11.37 -0.45
CA TYR A 96 14.16 10.16 0.34
C TYR A 96 15.51 9.43 0.23
N HIS A 97 16.23 9.24 1.34
CA HIS A 97 17.55 8.58 1.39
C HIS A 97 18.51 8.97 0.27
N GLY A 98 18.62 10.28 0.00
CA GLY A 98 19.58 10.81 -0.99
C GLY A 98 19.10 10.74 -2.45
N ILE A 99 17.98 10.06 -2.75
CA ILE A 99 17.36 10.06 -4.07
C ILE A 99 16.13 10.98 -4.12
N THR A 100 15.70 11.36 -5.32
CA THR A 100 14.39 11.98 -5.53
C THR A 100 13.38 10.88 -5.83
N VAL A 101 12.23 10.91 -5.16
CA VAL A 101 11.08 10.06 -5.44
C VAL A 101 9.87 10.91 -5.79
N LEU A 102 8.86 10.31 -6.42
CA LEU A 102 7.58 10.94 -6.68
C LEU A 102 6.55 10.36 -5.71
N ILE A 103 5.96 11.22 -4.88
CA ILE A 103 4.89 10.87 -3.95
C ILE A 103 3.56 11.42 -4.45
N PRO A 104 2.39 10.87 -4.02
CA PRO A 104 1.08 11.39 -4.38
C PRO A 104 0.96 12.90 -4.12
N GLY A 105 0.31 13.63 -5.01
CA GLY A 105 0.22 15.09 -4.95
C GLY A 105 -0.45 15.62 -3.66
N ASN A 106 -1.44 14.88 -3.15
CA ASN A 106 -2.11 15.21 -1.90
C ASN A 106 -1.42 14.69 -0.62
N ALA A 107 -0.36 13.87 -0.73
CA ALA A 107 0.38 13.41 0.45
C ALA A 107 1.06 14.58 1.18
N SER A 108 0.96 14.64 2.49
CA SER A 108 1.69 15.60 3.31
C SER A 108 2.70 14.89 4.20
N VAL A 109 3.95 15.36 4.15
CA VAL A 109 5.06 14.87 4.96
C VAL A 109 5.66 16.04 5.70
N THR A 110 5.83 15.93 7.01
CA THR A 110 6.47 16.96 7.85
C THR A 110 7.68 16.37 8.58
N ASP A 111 8.64 17.22 8.89
CA ASP A 111 9.82 16.88 9.70
C ASP A 111 9.40 16.67 11.17
N ASP A 112 9.97 15.66 11.84
CA ASP A 112 9.72 15.38 13.27
C ASP A 112 10.64 16.17 14.22
N GLY A 113 11.55 17.00 13.67
CA GLY A 113 12.56 17.75 14.41
C GLY A 113 13.76 16.92 14.88
N GLN A 114 13.82 15.63 14.54
CA GLN A 114 14.89 14.70 14.92
C GLN A 114 15.52 14.00 13.69
N GLY A 115 15.14 14.46 12.47
CA GLY A 115 15.61 13.95 11.20
C GLY A 115 14.74 12.80 10.64
N GLY A 116 13.62 12.53 11.27
CA GLY A 116 12.57 11.64 10.78
C GLY A 116 11.39 12.43 10.21
N TYR A 117 10.31 11.73 9.88
CA TYR A 117 9.17 12.30 9.19
C TYR A 117 7.85 11.76 9.70
N TYR A 118 6.82 12.61 9.69
CA TYR A 118 5.42 12.22 9.87
C TYR A 118 4.67 12.25 8.54
N VAL A 119 3.68 11.36 8.40
CA VAL A 119 2.72 11.32 7.30
C VAL A 119 1.30 11.40 7.85
N TYR A 120 0.36 11.96 7.07
CA TYR A 120 -0.97 12.32 7.54
C TYR A 120 -2.08 11.66 6.71
N PRO A 121 -3.24 11.32 7.32
CA PRO A 121 -4.35 10.72 6.61
C PRO A 121 -4.86 11.67 5.52
N GLU A 122 -5.02 11.17 4.28
CA GLU A 122 -5.42 11.96 3.11
C GLU A 122 -4.57 13.23 2.87
N GLY A 123 -3.41 13.34 3.54
CA GLY A 123 -2.55 14.52 3.51
C GLY A 123 -3.03 15.68 4.39
N ASP A 124 -4.00 15.47 5.25
CA ASP A 124 -4.60 16.50 6.10
C ASP A 124 -3.78 16.75 7.38
N ILE A 125 -2.92 17.76 7.34
CA ILE A 125 -2.06 18.16 8.48
C ILE A 125 -2.82 18.75 9.68
N SER A 126 -4.12 18.98 9.57
CA SER A 126 -4.94 19.40 10.71
C SER A 126 -5.29 18.23 11.65
N CYS A 127 -5.08 16.99 11.19
CA CYS A 127 -5.23 15.78 11.96
C CYS A 127 -3.93 15.38 12.67
N ALA A 128 -4.01 14.45 13.62
CA ALA A 128 -2.83 13.79 14.15
C ALA A 128 -2.14 12.95 13.04
N PRO A 129 -0.79 12.88 13.01
CA PRO A 129 -0.08 12.10 12.03
C PRO A 129 -0.44 10.61 12.13
N SER A 130 -0.56 9.94 10.98
CA SER A 130 -0.91 8.53 10.88
C SER A 130 0.27 7.59 10.89
N GLY A 131 1.43 8.06 10.44
CA GLY A 131 2.65 7.28 10.42
C GLY A 131 3.86 8.10 10.77
N HIS A 132 4.89 7.43 11.29
CA HIS A 132 6.19 8.00 11.64
C HIS A 132 7.32 7.17 11.05
N MET A 133 8.23 7.82 10.36
CA MET A 133 9.48 7.25 9.91
C MET A 133 10.62 7.88 10.70
N PRO A 134 11.35 7.12 11.54
CA PRO A 134 12.47 7.67 12.30
C PRO A 134 13.66 8.03 11.37
N ALA A 135 14.63 8.80 11.88
CA ALA A 135 15.74 9.40 11.11
C ALA A 135 16.49 8.46 10.16
N ASN A 136 16.59 7.19 10.43
CA ASN A 136 17.23 6.20 9.56
C ASN A 136 16.24 5.11 9.09
N GLY A 137 14.92 5.36 9.23
CA GLY A 137 13.87 4.46 8.81
C GLY A 137 13.72 4.42 7.30
N TYR A 138 13.28 3.28 6.77
CA TYR A 138 13.01 3.06 5.35
C TYR A 138 11.52 2.95 5.05
N TYR A 139 10.66 3.06 6.06
CA TYR A 139 9.20 2.98 5.97
C TYR A 139 8.55 3.73 7.14
N PHE A 140 7.28 4.00 7.03
CA PHE A 140 6.50 4.62 8.09
C PHE A 140 5.81 3.56 8.94
N ASP A 141 6.07 3.56 10.25
CA ASP A 141 5.29 2.79 11.22
C ASP A 141 3.94 3.48 11.44
N ASN A 142 2.85 2.72 11.39
CA ASN A 142 1.53 3.25 11.65
C ASN A 142 1.35 3.59 13.14
N LEU A 143 0.76 4.75 13.41
CA LEU A 143 0.54 5.26 14.76
C LEU A 143 -0.89 4.98 15.20
N THR A 144 -1.04 4.45 16.42
CA THR A 144 -2.34 4.38 17.10
C THR A 144 -2.78 5.79 17.51
N ARG A 145 -3.96 6.22 17.07
CA ARG A 145 -4.50 7.57 17.26
C ARG A 145 -5.86 7.60 17.91
N SER A 146 -6.47 6.43 18.10
CA SER A 146 -7.72 6.31 18.82
C SER A 146 -7.53 6.60 20.30
N PRO A 147 -8.59 7.08 21.01
CA PRO A 147 -8.63 7.04 22.46
C PRO A 147 -8.53 5.59 22.96
N GLU A 148 -8.30 5.42 24.28
CA GLU A 148 -8.42 4.12 24.94
C GLU A 148 -9.83 3.55 24.70
N PHE A 149 -9.89 2.24 24.44
CA PHE A 149 -11.15 1.57 24.15
C PHE A 149 -12.08 1.56 25.37
N ASP A 150 -13.32 1.97 25.17
CA ASP A 150 -14.36 2.00 26.19
C ASP A 150 -15.55 1.13 25.73
N GLU A 151 -15.68 -0.05 26.30
CA GLU A 151 -16.72 -1.03 25.95
C GLU A 151 -18.14 -0.49 26.12
N ASP A 152 -18.38 0.36 27.14
CA ASP A 152 -19.71 0.90 27.44
C ASP A 152 -20.21 1.89 26.37
N HIS A 153 -19.31 2.43 25.55
CA HIS A 153 -19.60 3.43 24.51
C HIS A 153 -19.10 3.03 23.12
N ALA A 154 -18.63 1.79 22.96
CA ALA A 154 -18.07 1.33 21.72
C ALA A 154 -19.15 0.89 20.72
N GLU A 155 -18.98 1.28 19.47
CA GLU A 155 -19.83 0.89 18.36
C GLU A 155 -19.04 -0.04 17.44
N PRO A 156 -19.46 -1.29 17.20
CA PRO A 156 -18.74 -2.23 16.33
C PRO A 156 -18.46 -1.68 14.93
N ALA A 157 -19.36 -0.84 14.41
CA ALA A 157 -19.21 -0.15 13.13
C ALA A 157 -17.96 0.75 13.06
N ASP A 158 -17.46 1.25 14.19
CA ASP A 158 -16.25 2.06 14.24
C ASP A 158 -15.01 1.28 13.81
N ASN A 159 -14.98 -0.05 13.98
CA ASN A 159 -13.85 -0.90 13.55
C ASN A 159 -13.87 -1.26 12.08
N VAL A 160 -14.93 -0.94 11.36
CA VAL A 160 -15.08 -1.21 9.92
C VAL A 160 -15.26 0.05 9.08
N GLU A 161 -15.14 1.25 9.66
CA GLU A 161 -15.34 2.52 8.95
C GLU A 161 -14.34 2.76 7.81
N ASP A 162 -13.17 2.13 7.84
CA ASP A 162 -12.15 2.16 6.79
C ASP A 162 -12.42 1.16 5.64
N TYR A 163 -13.38 0.26 5.80
CA TYR A 163 -13.79 -0.72 4.79
C TYR A 163 -14.97 -0.22 3.96
N MET A 164 -14.74 0.89 3.26
CA MET A 164 -15.78 1.55 2.46
C MET A 164 -16.09 0.82 1.16
N LEU A 165 -17.30 1.01 0.65
CA LEU A 165 -17.68 0.54 -0.68
C LEU A 165 -16.81 1.19 -1.76
N VAL A 166 -16.48 0.42 -2.80
CA VAL A 166 -15.75 0.91 -3.98
C VAL A 166 -16.55 2.03 -4.65
N THR A 167 -15.91 3.19 -4.85
CA THR A 167 -16.53 4.36 -5.45
C THR A 167 -16.54 4.31 -6.98
N ASP A 168 -17.41 5.10 -7.61
CA ASP A 168 -17.44 5.24 -9.07
C ASP A 168 -16.11 5.77 -9.62
N ASP A 169 -15.42 6.64 -8.89
CA ASP A 169 -14.10 7.17 -9.27
C ASP A 169 -13.04 6.07 -9.26
N GLN A 170 -13.03 5.19 -8.26
CA GLN A 170 -12.15 4.01 -8.22
C GLN A 170 -12.43 3.07 -9.39
N ILE A 171 -13.71 2.83 -9.70
CA ILE A 171 -14.09 2.00 -10.84
C ILE A 171 -13.63 2.65 -12.16
N ALA A 172 -13.81 3.95 -12.33
CA ALA A 172 -13.37 4.68 -13.52
C ALA A 172 -11.86 4.65 -13.68
N TYR A 173 -11.13 4.84 -12.58
CA TYR A 173 -9.67 4.72 -12.54
C TYR A 173 -9.20 3.33 -12.99
N HIS A 174 -9.72 2.26 -12.39
CA HIS A 174 -9.31 0.91 -12.73
C HIS A 174 -9.64 0.53 -14.17
N LYS A 175 -10.78 0.99 -14.72
CA LYS A 175 -11.09 0.83 -16.15
C LYS A 175 -10.01 1.48 -17.03
N LYS A 176 -9.59 2.70 -16.70
CA LYS A 176 -8.53 3.41 -17.43
C LYS A 176 -7.18 2.69 -17.34
N VAL A 177 -6.81 2.20 -16.16
CA VAL A 177 -5.55 1.46 -15.96
C VAL A 177 -5.57 0.14 -16.74
N LEU A 178 -6.69 -0.57 -16.75
CA LEU A 178 -6.88 -1.79 -17.54
C LEU A 178 -6.71 -1.55 -19.05
N GLU A 179 -7.20 -0.45 -19.58
CA GLU A 179 -6.99 -0.11 -20.99
C GLU A 179 -5.50 0.11 -21.32
N ASN A 180 -4.71 0.67 -20.40
CA ASN A 180 -3.27 0.90 -20.61
C ASN A 180 -2.46 -0.40 -20.72
N VAL A 181 -2.92 -1.50 -20.12
CA VAL A 181 -2.27 -2.82 -20.16
C VAL A 181 -2.93 -3.78 -21.14
N LYS A 182 -3.89 -3.30 -21.92
CA LYS A 182 -4.59 -4.09 -22.93
C LYS A 182 -3.62 -4.59 -24.00
N GLY A 183 -3.57 -5.91 -24.16
CA GLY A 183 -2.66 -6.57 -25.11
C GLY A 183 -1.32 -6.98 -24.48
N ASP A 184 -1.04 -6.68 -23.22
CA ASP A 184 0.08 -7.26 -22.52
C ASP A 184 -0.08 -8.79 -22.44
N MET A 185 1.00 -9.51 -22.71
CA MET A 185 0.99 -10.98 -22.71
C MET A 185 1.28 -11.58 -21.33
N ARG A 186 1.50 -10.75 -20.33
CA ARG A 186 1.69 -11.16 -18.95
C ARG A 186 0.34 -11.43 -18.27
N ALA A 187 0.36 -12.12 -17.14
CA ALA A 187 -0.79 -12.22 -16.27
C ALA A 187 -1.03 -10.87 -15.59
N ILE A 188 -2.30 -10.45 -15.49
CA ILE A 188 -2.65 -9.22 -14.78
C ILE A 188 -3.04 -9.59 -13.36
N GLN A 189 -2.44 -8.91 -12.39
CA GLN A 189 -2.80 -8.99 -10.98
C GLN A 189 -3.42 -7.67 -10.52
N VAL A 190 -4.49 -7.78 -9.76
CA VAL A 190 -5.16 -6.64 -9.13
C VAL A 190 -5.45 -6.96 -7.67
N ALA A 191 -5.20 -6.00 -6.79
CA ALA A 191 -5.66 -6.00 -5.40
C ALA A 191 -6.78 -4.96 -5.29
N PRO A 192 -8.07 -5.36 -5.39
CA PRO A 192 -9.16 -4.40 -5.56
C PRO A 192 -9.55 -3.65 -4.29
N GLY A 193 -8.83 -3.82 -3.20
CA GLY A 193 -9.08 -3.14 -1.93
C GLY A 193 -8.49 -3.88 -0.74
N TYR A 194 -8.70 -3.33 0.43
CA TYR A 194 -8.27 -3.92 1.69
C TYR A 194 -9.27 -4.99 2.13
N PHE A 195 -8.82 -6.25 2.17
CA PHE A 195 -9.61 -7.38 2.68
C PHE A 195 -9.05 -7.92 4.00
N GLY A 196 -8.29 -7.09 4.70
CA GLY A 196 -7.54 -7.52 5.87
C GLY A 196 -8.11 -6.96 7.17
N LEU A 197 -9.41 -7.16 7.46
CA LEU A 197 -9.93 -6.85 8.79
C LEU A 197 -9.11 -7.62 9.84
N GLY A 198 -8.54 -6.88 10.80
CA GLY A 198 -7.63 -7.43 11.79
C GLY A 198 -6.18 -7.63 11.33
N ASP A 199 -5.82 -7.25 10.10
CA ASP A 199 -4.42 -7.14 9.70
C ASP A 199 -3.71 -6.05 10.49
N ALA A 200 -2.55 -6.38 11.09
CA ALA A 200 -1.79 -5.49 11.95
C ALA A 200 -1.48 -4.11 11.32
N ASN A 201 -1.30 -4.07 9.99
CA ASN A 201 -1.03 -2.82 9.28
C ASN A 201 -2.29 -1.94 9.14
N ASN A 202 -3.49 -2.51 9.21
CA ASN A 202 -4.74 -1.81 9.02
C ASN A 202 -5.43 -1.45 10.34
N ILE A 203 -5.19 -2.20 11.42
CA ILE A 203 -5.79 -1.97 12.75
C ILE A 203 -5.75 -0.49 13.16
N PRO A 204 -4.63 0.26 13.03
CA PRO A 204 -4.60 1.67 13.43
C PRO A 204 -5.50 2.61 12.63
N GLY A 205 -6.12 2.15 11.54
CA GLY A 205 -6.93 2.97 10.64
C GLY A 205 -6.11 4.12 10.02
N PRO A 206 -5.01 3.82 9.28
CA PRO A 206 -4.04 4.84 8.88
C PRO A 206 -4.61 5.90 7.93
N ASN A 207 -5.65 5.56 7.15
CA ASN A 207 -6.36 6.48 6.25
C ASN A 207 -7.46 7.31 6.94
N LEU A 208 -7.84 6.96 8.17
CA LEU A 208 -8.90 7.66 8.89
C LEU A 208 -8.36 8.92 9.57
N LYS A 209 -9.12 10.01 9.52
CA LYS A 209 -8.76 11.27 10.20
C LYS A 209 -8.93 11.18 11.72
N ASN A 210 -9.97 10.51 12.17
CA ASN A 210 -10.30 10.33 13.59
C ASN A 210 -10.71 8.87 13.84
N PRO A 211 -9.76 7.92 13.83
CA PRO A 211 -10.07 6.51 14.03
C PRO A 211 -10.71 6.26 15.39
N LYS A 212 -11.74 5.44 15.40
CA LYS A 212 -12.48 5.01 16.61
C LYS A 212 -12.46 3.49 16.71
N GLY A 213 -13.02 2.96 17.79
CA GLY A 213 -13.01 1.53 18.09
C GLY A 213 -11.65 1.04 18.55
N ILE A 214 -11.42 -0.25 18.48
CA ILE A 214 -10.15 -0.86 18.88
C ILE A 214 -9.14 -0.65 17.75
N ARG A 215 -8.16 0.22 17.94
CA ARG A 215 -7.13 0.59 16.96
C ARG A 215 -5.70 0.32 17.43
N SER A 216 -5.52 -0.18 18.66
CA SER A 216 -4.28 -0.72 19.15
C SER A 216 -4.15 -2.18 18.72
N ILE A 217 -2.99 -2.59 18.23
CA ILE A 217 -2.70 -3.97 17.82
C ILE A 217 -2.83 -4.92 19.04
N GLU A 218 -2.33 -4.50 20.20
CA GLU A 218 -2.39 -5.30 21.43
C GLU A 218 -3.84 -5.50 21.89
N GLU A 219 -4.64 -4.42 21.90
CA GLU A 219 -6.05 -4.49 22.25
C GLU A 219 -6.83 -5.35 21.27
N TRP A 220 -6.62 -5.19 19.96
CA TRP A 220 -7.30 -5.96 18.94
C TRP A 220 -7.06 -7.46 19.08
N TYR A 221 -5.81 -7.90 19.26
CA TYR A 221 -5.51 -9.34 19.40
C TYR A 221 -5.93 -9.92 20.75
N THR A 222 -6.16 -9.12 21.76
CA THR A 222 -6.72 -9.56 23.05
C THR A 222 -8.24 -9.43 23.12
N ALA A 223 -8.85 -8.59 22.27
CA ALA A 223 -10.28 -8.33 22.25
C ALA A 223 -11.19 -9.58 22.16
N PRO A 224 -10.87 -10.64 21.40
CA PRO A 224 -11.68 -11.86 21.39
C PRO A 224 -11.80 -12.55 22.73
N LEU A 225 -10.87 -12.28 23.66
CA LEU A 225 -10.88 -12.82 25.02
C LEU A 225 -11.52 -11.86 26.02
N LEU A 226 -11.36 -10.54 25.84
CA LEU A 226 -11.80 -9.51 26.75
C LEU A 226 -13.21 -8.99 26.41
N TYR A 227 -13.51 -8.87 25.12
CA TYR A 227 -14.73 -8.27 24.56
C TYR A 227 -15.34 -9.16 23.46
N PRO A 228 -15.65 -10.45 23.75
CA PRO A 228 -16.05 -11.41 22.72
C PRO A 228 -17.33 -10.99 21.98
N GLU A 229 -18.30 -10.39 22.69
CA GLU A 229 -19.56 -9.93 22.09
C GLU A 229 -19.33 -8.78 21.11
N TYR A 230 -18.49 -7.82 21.46
CA TYR A 230 -18.10 -6.72 20.57
C TYR A 230 -17.42 -7.24 19.29
N VAL A 231 -16.47 -8.16 19.44
CA VAL A 231 -15.75 -8.72 18.29
C VAL A 231 -16.70 -9.52 17.39
N GLU A 232 -17.65 -10.26 17.95
CA GLU A 232 -18.66 -11.01 17.17
C GLU A 232 -19.54 -10.05 16.35
N GLU A 233 -19.86 -8.87 16.87
CA GLU A 233 -20.65 -7.86 16.16
C GLU A 233 -19.86 -7.11 15.07
N VAL A 234 -18.52 -7.06 15.14
CA VAL A 234 -17.64 -6.47 14.11
C VAL A 234 -17.59 -7.34 12.86
N PHE A 235 -17.73 -8.67 12.99
CA PHE A 235 -17.68 -9.66 11.90
C PHE A 235 -19.06 -10.04 11.36
#